data_a4825605519531c173c6df3ab6b5a088
#
_entry.id   a4825605519531c173c6df3ab6b5a088
#
_cell.length_a   1.000
_cell.length_b   1.000
_cell.length_c   1.000
_cell.angle_alpha   90.00
_cell.angle_beta   90.00
_cell.angle_gamma   90.00
#
_symmetry.space_group_name_H-M   'P 1'
#
loop_
_entity.id
_entity.type
_entity.pdbx_description
1 polymer ?
#
loop_
_entity_poly.entity_id
_entity_poly.type
_entity_poly.pdbx_seq_one_letter_code
_entity_poly.pdbx_strand_id
1 'polypeptide(L)'
;MKKLLYPLLSVLLVFVLASGVMAEPLSLGQDYTDVITVFYNDSDASDGWYVYSYRYPHALVPENESESNLSAASVNRYYEKKIQEFTVDYIPNQADYFASQHQDVSVEVTYDITCNNDDYFSVLIHKVEEVDGETEETWEGNTFARSSAMIGSLTSLPKLLGILDAGESDEWVEDRQTNKIWEIVCKLVWNMIRENPDGLDYDPCLTEDDIRLIITPEYSLDHDFYINENGDVVFFILSREILTEEAAEETGIVTFRITLEELDDEM
;
A
#
# COMPACT_ATOMS: atom_id res chain seq x y z
N MET A 1 -30.93 62.60 -20.70
CA MET A 1 -29.67 62.10 -20.14
C MET A 1 -30.02 61.04 -19.10
N LYS A 2 -30.07 59.78 -19.51
CA LYS A 2 -30.21 58.64 -18.62
C LYS A 2 -28.88 57.97 -18.63
N LYS A 3 -28.13 58.14 -17.53
CA LYS A 3 -26.81 57.52 -17.38
C LYS A 3 -26.96 56.04 -16.94
N LEU A 4 -26.34 55.20 -17.72
CA LEU A 4 -25.96 53.84 -17.41
C LEU A 4 -25.37 53.71 -15.99
N LEU A 5 -25.94 52.87 -15.17
CA LEU A 5 -25.44 52.47 -13.88
C LEU A 5 -25.67 50.97 -13.67
N TYR A 6 -25.21 50.18 -14.60
CA TYR A 6 -25.11 48.74 -14.49
C TYR A 6 -23.91 48.32 -15.35
N PRO A 7 -22.78 48.06 -14.81
CA PRO A 7 -22.29 46.70 -14.61
C PRO A 7 -21.18 46.59 -13.56
N LEU A 8 -21.39 47.04 -12.34
CA LEU A 8 -20.34 46.87 -11.31
C LEU A 8 -20.73 45.87 -10.22
N LEU A 9 -21.91 45.29 -10.29
CA LEU A 9 -22.41 44.34 -9.30
C LEU A 9 -22.23 42.86 -9.72
N SER A 10 -21.88 42.61 -10.99
CA SER A 10 -21.78 41.26 -11.53
C SER A 10 -20.38 40.64 -11.44
N VAL A 11 -19.35 41.43 -11.07
CA VAL A 11 -17.97 40.93 -10.97
C VAL A 11 -17.58 40.58 -9.53
N LEU A 12 -18.39 40.97 -8.53
CA LEU A 12 -18.08 40.68 -7.12
C LEU A 12 -18.69 39.37 -6.61
N LEU A 13 -19.42 38.62 -7.44
CA LEU A 13 -20.11 37.39 -7.02
C LEU A 13 -19.46 36.11 -7.55
N VAL A 14 -18.32 36.20 -8.21
CA VAL A 14 -17.61 35.00 -8.77
C VAL A 14 -16.31 34.68 -8.01
N PHE A 15 -15.94 35.47 -7.01
CA PHE A 15 -14.77 35.21 -6.18
C PHE A 15 -15.07 34.64 -4.78
N VAL A 16 -16.27 34.17 -4.55
CA VAL A 16 -16.59 33.40 -3.36
C VAL A 16 -16.99 32.02 -3.85
N LEU A 17 -16.23 31.03 -3.46
CA LEU A 17 -16.43 29.58 -3.56
C LEU A 17 -15.49 28.85 -4.52
N ALA A 18 -14.22 28.93 -4.22
CA ALA A 18 -13.33 27.79 -4.36
C ALA A 18 -12.30 27.83 -3.21
N SER A 19 -12.75 28.08 -1.99
CA SER A 19 -12.10 27.50 -0.84
C SER A 19 -12.63 26.06 -0.80
N GLY A 20 -12.09 25.17 -1.62
CA GLY A 20 -12.13 23.77 -1.34
C GLY A 20 -11.64 23.66 0.10
N VAL A 21 -12.44 23.11 0.97
CA VAL A 21 -11.98 22.71 2.30
C VAL A 21 -10.94 21.65 2.00
N MET A 22 -9.67 22.07 2.01
CA MET A 22 -8.56 21.12 1.92
C MET A 22 -8.73 20.20 3.11
N ALA A 23 -8.83 18.91 2.87
CA ALA A 23 -8.93 17.95 3.94
C ALA A 23 -7.59 17.98 4.69
N GLU A 24 -7.61 18.30 5.98
CA GLU A 24 -6.37 18.31 6.77
C GLU A 24 -5.76 16.90 6.80
N PRO A 25 -4.43 16.76 6.79
CA PRO A 25 -3.76 15.49 6.98
C PRO A 25 -4.32 14.73 8.19
N LEU A 26 -4.39 13.40 8.14
CA LEU A 26 -4.85 12.62 9.29
C LEU A 26 -3.89 12.81 10.46
N SER A 27 -4.43 13.22 11.59
CA SER A 27 -3.68 13.23 12.84
C SER A 27 -3.53 11.80 13.38
N LEU A 28 -2.35 11.46 13.87
CA LEU A 28 -2.08 10.13 14.42
C LEU A 28 -2.15 10.15 15.93
N GLY A 29 -2.68 9.08 16.49
CA GLY A 29 -2.73 8.79 17.92
C GLY A 29 -1.61 7.86 18.36
N GLN A 30 -1.87 7.12 19.43
CA GLN A 30 -0.98 6.04 19.85
C GLN A 30 -1.19 4.84 18.95
N ASP A 31 -0.12 4.33 18.36
CA ASP A 31 -0.15 3.16 17.48
C ASP A 31 -0.80 1.94 18.13
N TYR A 32 -1.41 1.09 17.30
CA TYR A 32 -1.73 -0.27 17.71
C TYR A 32 -0.42 -1.06 17.81
N THR A 33 -0.09 -1.56 18.99
CA THR A 33 1.16 -2.30 19.22
C THR A 33 0.95 -3.40 20.23
N ASP A 34 1.49 -4.59 19.95
CA ASP A 34 1.56 -5.70 20.90
C ASP A 34 2.71 -6.65 20.55
N VAL A 35 3.05 -7.54 21.47
CA VAL A 35 4.02 -8.62 21.31
C VAL A 35 3.36 -9.92 21.75
N ILE A 36 3.09 -10.81 20.84
CA ILE A 36 2.44 -12.10 21.08
C ILE A 36 3.51 -13.17 21.03
N THR A 37 3.64 -13.94 22.12
CA THR A 37 4.60 -15.03 22.23
C THR A 37 3.85 -16.34 22.42
N VAL A 38 4.11 -17.31 21.55
CA VAL A 38 3.63 -18.67 21.65
C VAL A 38 4.81 -19.58 21.93
N PHE A 39 4.78 -20.23 23.09
CA PHE A 39 5.78 -21.25 23.44
C PHE A 39 5.21 -22.61 23.07
N TYR A 40 6.01 -23.41 22.39
CA TYR A 40 5.68 -24.79 22.14
C TYR A 40 6.63 -25.72 22.88
N ASN A 41 6.03 -26.61 23.64
CA ASN A 41 6.73 -27.66 24.39
C ASN A 41 6.42 -28.99 23.72
N ASP A 42 7.41 -29.58 23.06
CA ASP A 42 7.33 -30.98 22.71
C ASP A 42 8.05 -31.79 23.80
N SER A 43 7.39 -32.88 24.23
CA SER A 43 7.91 -33.73 25.32
C SER A 43 9.24 -34.42 25.00
N ASP A 44 9.71 -34.37 23.77
CA ASP A 44 10.89 -35.13 23.28
C ASP A 44 12.03 -34.26 22.72
N ALA A 45 11.90 -32.92 22.63
CA ALA A 45 13.01 -32.09 22.14
C ALA A 45 12.82 -30.61 22.51
N SER A 46 13.82 -29.81 22.35
CA SER A 46 13.99 -28.39 22.56
C SER A 46 12.71 -27.54 22.68
N ASP A 47 12.63 -26.79 23.76
CA ASP A 47 11.67 -25.69 23.91
C ASP A 47 11.87 -24.72 22.74
N GLY A 48 10.85 -24.51 21.88
CA GLY A 48 10.85 -23.55 20.79
C GLY A 48 9.88 -22.40 21.06
N TRP A 49 9.96 -21.34 20.27
CA TRP A 49 9.10 -20.18 20.41
C TRP A 49 8.79 -19.54 19.07
N TYR A 50 7.60 -18.96 19.02
CA TYR A 50 7.14 -18.08 17.95
C TYR A 50 6.78 -16.73 18.56
N VAL A 51 7.46 -15.66 18.15
CA VAL A 51 7.20 -14.29 18.61
C VAL A 51 6.72 -13.45 17.44
N TYR A 52 5.60 -12.80 17.62
CA TYR A 52 5.03 -11.86 16.66
C TYR A 52 4.87 -10.50 17.33
N SER A 53 5.62 -9.51 16.87
CA SER A 53 5.49 -8.12 17.28
C SER A 53 4.93 -7.28 16.15
N TYR A 54 4.04 -6.35 16.47
CA TYR A 54 3.48 -5.47 15.46
C TYR A 54 3.33 -4.04 15.94
N ARG A 55 3.40 -3.14 14.98
CA ARG A 55 3.06 -1.73 15.10
C ARG A 55 2.29 -1.30 13.85
N TYR A 56 1.04 -0.86 14.03
CA TYR A 56 0.19 -0.33 12.96
C TYR A 56 -0.29 1.08 13.30
N PRO A 57 -0.54 1.95 12.30
CA PRO A 57 -0.98 3.31 12.55
C PRO A 57 -2.39 3.34 13.13
N HIS A 58 -2.62 4.27 14.07
CA HIS A 58 -3.92 4.61 14.60
C HIS A 58 -4.21 6.08 14.32
N ALA A 59 -5.24 6.37 13.54
CA ALA A 59 -5.66 7.73 13.23
C ALA A 59 -6.59 8.27 14.33
N LEU A 60 -6.35 9.52 14.75
CA LEU A 60 -7.26 10.21 15.65
C LEU A 60 -8.55 10.54 14.92
N VAL A 61 -9.69 10.11 15.48
CA VAL A 61 -11.01 10.41 14.94
C VAL A 61 -11.51 11.72 15.56
N PRO A 62 -11.64 12.83 14.80
CA PRO A 62 -12.18 14.08 15.30
C PRO A 62 -13.62 13.93 15.78
N GLU A 63 -14.06 14.77 16.74
CA GLU A 63 -15.43 14.73 17.25
C GLU A 63 -16.50 15.27 16.24
N ASN A 64 -16.07 16.03 15.23
CA ASN A 64 -16.94 16.62 14.23
C ASN A 64 -17.14 15.70 13.01
N GLU A 65 -18.34 15.68 12.46
CA GLU A 65 -18.63 14.96 11.19
C GLU A 65 -17.93 15.66 10.02
N SER A 66 -16.82 15.10 9.54
CA SER A 66 -16.07 15.54 8.35
C SER A 66 -15.59 14.34 7.55
N GLU A 67 -15.16 14.57 6.31
CA GLU A 67 -14.56 13.53 5.47
C GLU A 67 -13.31 12.94 6.13
N SER A 68 -12.49 13.78 6.78
CA SER A 68 -11.32 13.33 7.56
C SER A 68 -11.69 12.38 8.69
N ASN A 69 -12.85 12.59 9.34
CA ASN A 69 -13.36 11.69 10.37
C ASN A 69 -13.72 10.31 9.80
N LEU A 70 -14.41 10.28 8.64
CA LEU A 70 -14.74 9.01 7.98
C LEU A 70 -13.49 8.25 7.54
N SER A 71 -12.50 8.95 7.00
CA SER A 71 -11.21 8.36 6.62
C SER A 71 -10.48 7.77 7.82
N ALA A 72 -10.36 8.52 8.93
CA ALA A 72 -9.72 8.07 10.17
C ALA A 72 -10.39 6.82 10.75
N ALA A 73 -11.72 6.84 10.83
CA ALA A 73 -12.48 5.69 11.35
C ALA A 73 -12.34 4.44 10.46
N SER A 74 -12.21 4.63 9.15
CA SER A 74 -12.06 3.50 8.21
C SER A 74 -10.65 2.91 8.25
N VAL A 75 -9.61 3.74 8.33
CA VAL A 75 -8.22 3.30 8.54
C VAL A 75 -8.13 2.47 9.83
N ASN A 76 -8.69 2.98 10.93
CA ASN A 76 -8.68 2.26 12.21
C ASN A 76 -9.38 0.90 12.09
N ARG A 77 -10.59 0.87 11.50
CA ARG A 77 -11.34 -0.37 11.30
C ARG A 77 -10.57 -1.40 10.47
N TYR A 78 -9.84 -0.96 9.45
CA TYR A 78 -9.01 -1.84 8.63
C TYR A 78 -7.93 -2.52 9.48
N TYR A 79 -7.14 -1.73 10.24
CA TYR A 79 -6.07 -2.30 11.05
C TYR A 79 -6.59 -3.11 12.25
N GLU A 80 -7.69 -2.70 12.89
CA GLU A 80 -8.35 -3.51 13.93
C GLU A 80 -8.76 -4.88 13.39
N LYS A 81 -9.35 -4.93 12.19
CA LYS A 81 -9.73 -6.19 11.55
C LYS A 81 -8.49 -7.03 11.20
N LYS A 82 -7.46 -6.42 10.62
CA LYS A 82 -6.20 -7.08 10.29
C LYS A 82 -5.55 -7.70 11.54
N ILE A 83 -5.47 -6.95 12.64
CA ILE A 83 -4.96 -7.41 13.94
C ILE A 83 -5.79 -8.59 14.46
N GLN A 84 -7.11 -8.50 14.39
CA GLN A 84 -7.99 -9.57 14.83
C GLN A 84 -7.78 -10.86 14.01
N GLU A 85 -7.68 -10.77 12.69
CA GLU A 85 -7.40 -11.90 11.80
C GLU A 85 -6.04 -12.55 12.12
N PHE A 86 -5.01 -11.75 12.33
CA PHE A 86 -3.70 -12.28 12.73
C PHE A 86 -3.74 -12.99 14.07
N THR A 87 -4.34 -12.35 15.07
CA THR A 87 -4.32 -12.86 16.44
C THR A 87 -5.12 -14.17 16.58
N VAL A 88 -6.24 -14.28 15.86
CA VAL A 88 -7.15 -15.42 16.00
C VAL A 88 -6.77 -16.60 15.10
N ASP A 89 -6.36 -16.29 13.86
CA ASP A 89 -6.19 -17.33 12.84
C ASP A 89 -4.74 -17.53 12.43
N TYR A 90 -4.03 -16.44 12.04
CA TYR A 90 -2.70 -16.55 11.43
C TYR A 90 -1.62 -16.98 12.43
N ILE A 91 -1.46 -16.27 13.53
CA ILE A 91 -0.40 -16.53 14.51
C ILE A 91 -0.49 -17.94 15.11
N PRO A 92 -1.65 -18.45 15.54
CA PRO A 92 -1.75 -19.81 16.03
C PRO A 92 -1.36 -20.87 14.99
N ASN A 93 -1.82 -20.70 13.73
CA ASN A 93 -1.51 -21.62 12.65
C ASN A 93 -0.03 -21.62 12.29
N GLN A 94 0.61 -20.45 12.25
CA GLN A 94 2.06 -20.34 11.99
C GLN A 94 2.88 -20.93 13.15
N ALA A 95 2.50 -20.62 14.38
CA ALA A 95 3.17 -21.19 15.56
C ALA A 95 3.10 -22.72 15.55
N ASP A 96 1.95 -23.32 15.24
CA ASP A 96 1.78 -24.76 15.12
C ASP A 96 2.64 -25.36 13.99
N TYR A 97 2.72 -24.66 12.83
CA TYR A 97 3.55 -25.08 11.71
C TYR A 97 5.03 -25.10 12.09
N PHE A 98 5.56 -24.00 12.61
CA PHE A 98 6.99 -23.90 12.97
C PHE A 98 7.34 -24.80 14.15
N ALA A 99 6.41 -24.99 15.11
CA ALA A 99 6.57 -25.99 16.17
C ALA A 99 6.78 -27.39 15.61
N SER A 100 6.03 -27.76 14.57
CA SER A 100 6.18 -29.08 13.91
C SER A 100 7.53 -29.26 13.20
N GLN A 101 8.19 -28.15 12.86
CA GLN A 101 9.53 -28.13 12.24
C GLN A 101 10.66 -27.96 13.27
N HIS A 102 10.34 -27.75 14.56
CA HIS A 102 11.30 -27.45 15.64
C HIS A 102 12.10 -26.16 15.38
N GLN A 103 11.46 -25.10 14.84
CA GLN A 103 12.10 -23.85 14.49
C GLN A 103 11.71 -22.73 15.44
N ASP A 104 12.69 -21.90 15.79
CA ASP A 104 12.47 -20.64 16.49
C ASP A 104 12.21 -19.52 15.49
N VAL A 105 11.13 -18.76 15.71
CA VAL A 105 10.71 -17.72 14.78
C VAL A 105 10.43 -16.41 15.50
N SER A 106 10.93 -15.31 14.93
CA SER A 106 10.50 -13.97 15.28
C SER A 106 9.97 -13.23 14.05
N VAL A 107 8.83 -12.55 14.23
CA VAL A 107 8.23 -11.69 13.22
C VAL A 107 8.10 -10.29 13.81
N GLU A 108 8.64 -9.31 13.12
CA GLU A 108 8.47 -7.89 13.43
C GLU A 108 7.73 -7.19 12.29
N VAL A 109 6.62 -6.55 12.62
CA VAL A 109 5.85 -5.73 11.69
C VAL A 109 5.93 -4.27 12.11
N THR A 110 6.41 -3.42 11.21
CA THR A 110 6.49 -1.98 11.40
C THR A 110 5.87 -1.26 10.19
N TYR A 111 5.80 0.06 10.22
CA TYR A 111 5.26 0.82 9.12
C TYR A 111 5.93 2.18 8.95
N ASP A 112 5.85 2.70 7.71
CA ASP A 112 6.11 4.08 7.37
C ASP A 112 4.88 4.72 6.72
N ILE A 113 4.62 6.00 7.02
CA ILE A 113 3.62 6.79 6.32
C ILE A 113 4.30 7.41 5.12
N THR A 114 3.92 6.97 3.93
CA THR A 114 4.50 7.40 2.66
C THR A 114 3.76 8.58 2.04
N CYS A 115 2.45 8.73 2.36
CA CYS A 115 1.64 9.87 1.97
C CYS A 115 0.56 10.14 3.02
N ASN A 116 0.34 11.41 3.34
CA ASN A 116 -0.77 11.84 4.20
C ASN A 116 -1.20 13.25 3.77
N ASN A 117 -2.01 13.32 2.73
CA ASN A 117 -2.49 14.57 2.13
C ASN A 117 -4.02 14.57 1.99
N ASP A 118 -4.55 15.49 1.21
CA ASP A 118 -6.00 15.66 1.01
C ASP A 118 -6.63 14.49 0.26
N ASP A 119 -5.87 13.81 -0.61
CA ASP A 119 -6.38 12.77 -1.51
C ASP A 119 -6.12 11.37 -0.98
N TYR A 120 -4.97 11.15 -0.30
CA TYR A 120 -4.52 9.82 0.10
C TYR A 120 -3.95 9.79 1.51
N PHE A 121 -4.17 8.66 2.18
CA PHE A 121 -3.38 8.20 3.32
C PHE A 121 -2.74 6.88 2.92
N SER A 122 -1.44 6.88 2.67
CA SER A 122 -0.70 5.71 2.20
C SER A 122 0.34 5.30 3.24
N VAL A 123 0.38 4.00 3.49
CA VAL A 123 1.21 3.36 4.51
C VAL A 123 1.96 2.20 3.86
N LEU A 124 3.26 2.14 4.07
CA LEU A 124 4.10 1.01 3.72
C LEU A 124 4.35 0.18 4.96
N ILE A 125 3.93 -1.05 4.94
CA ILE A 125 4.15 -2.03 6.01
C ILE A 125 5.42 -2.81 5.69
N HIS A 126 6.31 -2.92 6.67
CA HIS A 126 7.51 -3.74 6.65
C HIS A 126 7.30 -4.94 7.56
N LYS A 127 7.47 -6.13 7.03
CA LYS A 127 7.47 -7.38 7.80
C LYS A 127 8.85 -8.00 7.69
N VAL A 128 9.51 -8.15 8.82
CA VAL A 128 10.78 -8.89 8.93
C VAL A 128 10.48 -10.19 9.65
N GLU A 129 10.82 -11.30 9.02
CA GLU A 129 10.69 -12.65 9.59
C GLU A 129 12.08 -13.26 9.73
N GLU A 130 12.41 -13.72 10.92
CA GLU A 130 13.65 -14.45 11.22
C GLU A 130 13.30 -15.87 11.63
N VAL A 131 13.84 -16.85 10.91
CA VAL A 131 13.68 -18.29 11.15
C VAL A 131 15.05 -18.90 11.31
N ASP A 132 15.38 -19.41 12.50
CA ASP A 132 16.68 -20.05 12.80
C ASP A 132 17.89 -19.16 12.45
N GLY A 133 17.72 -17.82 12.49
CA GLY A 133 18.76 -16.84 12.20
C GLY A 133 18.87 -16.42 10.72
N GLU A 134 18.02 -16.96 9.85
CA GLU A 134 17.84 -16.47 8.48
C GLU A 134 16.71 -15.43 8.45
N THR A 135 16.98 -14.27 7.86
CA THR A 135 16.04 -13.15 7.85
C THR A 135 15.47 -12.92 6.45
N GLU A 136 14.16 -12.76 6.38
CA GLU A 136 13.43 -12.34 5.18
C GLU A 136 12.63 -11.07 5.46
N GLU A 137 12.74 -10.07 4.57
CA GLU A 137 11.92 -8.87 4.60
C GLU A 137 10.90 -8.89 3.48
N THR A 138 9.65 -8.56 3.80
CA THR A 138 8.56 -8.36 2.83
C THR A 138 7.84 -7.04 3.10
N TRP A 139 7.32 -6.43 2.04
CA TRP A 139 6.57 -5.19 2.12
C TRP A 139 5.11 -5.39 1.70
N GLU A 140 4.24 -4.51 2.21
CA GLU A 140 2.84 -4.43 1.80
C GLU A 140 2.41 -2.95 1.80
N GLY A 141 1.88 -2.47 0.69
CA GLY A 141 1.33 -1.12 0.57
C GLY A 141 -0.15 -1.09 0.94
N ASN A 142 -0.54 -0.11 1.76
CA ASN A 142 -1.94 0.12 2.11
C ASN A 142 -2.29 1.58 1.81
N THR A 143 -2.99 1.84 0.71
CA THR A 143 -3.40 3.18 0.30
C THR A 143 -4.90 3.37 0.50
N PHE A 144 -5.29 4.41 1.23
CA PHE A 144 -6.68 4.77 1.53
C PHE A 144 -7.03 6.07 0.81
N ALA A 145 -8.14 6.06 0.06
CA ALA A 145 -8.68 7.27 -0.52
C ALA A 145 -9.26 8.19 0.56
N ARG A 146 -8.96 9.49 0.50
CA ARG A 146 -9.46 10.51 1.43
C ARG A 146 -10.46 11.46 0.81
N SER A 147 -10.37 11.64 -0.50
CA SER A 147 -11.33 12.36 -1.32
C SER A 147 -12.10 11.37 -2.21
N SER A 148 -13.23 11.73 -2.72
CA SER A 148 -14.07 10.93 -3.62
C SER A 148 -15.17 10.07 -2.95
N ALA A 149 -15.92 9.37 -3.78
CA ALA A 149 -16.97 8.45 -3.34
C ALA A 149 -16.45 7.23 -2.54
N MET A 150 -15.13 7.04 -2.49
CA MET A 150 -14.47 5.90 -1.82
C MET A 150 -13.74 6.28 -0.53
N ILE A 151 -14.12 7.41 0.08
CA ILE A 151 -13.48 7.91 1.31
C ILE A 151 -13.28 6.81 2.34
N GLY A 152 -12.02 6.62 2.74
CA GLY A 152 -11.61 5.67 3.77
C GLY A 152 -11.55 4.20 3.32
N SER A 153 -11.81 3.90 2.05
CA SER A 153 -11.61 2.55 1.52
C SER A 153 -10.14 2.30 1.22
N LEU A 154 -9.65 1.09 1.51
CA LEU A 154 -8.42 0.59 0.92
C LEU A 154 -8.61 0.57 -0.60
N THR A 155 -7.68 1.13 -1.32
CA THR A 155 -7.86 1.43 -2.74
C THR A 155 -6.83 0.68 -3.57
N SER A 156 -7.32 -0.11 -4.54
CA SER A 156 -6.48 -0.68 -5.59
C SER A 156 -6.03 0.39 -6.58
N LEU A 157 -4.96 0.15 -7.33
CA LEU A 157 -4.47 1.10 -8.32
C LEU A 157 -5.52 1.47 -9.38
N PRO A 158 -6.30 0.53 -9.96
CA PRO A 158 -7.35 0.89 -10.91
C PRO A 158 -8.44 1.82 -10.32
N LYS A 159 -8.77 1.64 -9.04
CA LYS A 159 -9.73 2.51 -8.33
C LYS A 159 -9.14 3.88 -8.04
N LEU A 160 -7.85 3.92 -7.67
CA LEU A 160 -7.11 5.15 -7.42
C LEU A 160 -7.05 6.03 -8.67
N LEU A 161 -6.89 5.42 -9.85
CA LEU A 161 -6.90 6.12 -11.14
C LEU A 161 -8.31 6.53 -11.62
N GLY A 162 -9.36 6.23 -10.85
CA GLY A 162 -10.74 6.55 -11.22
C GLY A 162 -11.27 5.77 -12.42
N ILE A 163 -10.64 4.66 -12.77
CA ILE A 163 -11.02 3.82 -13.91
C ILE A 163 -12.15 2.86 -13.51
N LEU A 164 -12.20 2.49 -12.23
CA LEU A 164 -13.27 1.70 -11.65
C LEU A 164 -14.12 2.61 -10.76
N ASP A 165 -15.38 2.81 -11.13
CA ASP A 165 -16.35 3.49 -10.28
C ASP A 165 -16.71 2.63 -9.06
N ALA A 166 -16.82 3.26 -7.90
CA ALA A 166 -17.17 2.61 -6.63
C ALA A 166 -18.54 1.89 -6.62
N GLY A 167 -19.30 1.92 -7.70
CA GLY A 167 -20.66 1.41 -7.79
C GLY A 167 -20.98 0.53 -8.99
N GLU A 168 -20.09 0.35 -9.94
CA GLU A 168 -20.29 -0.58 -11.06
C GLU A 168 -19.76 -1.97 -10.71
N SER A 169 -20.65 -2.85 -10.29
CA SER A 169 -20.36 -4.24 -9.97
C SER A 169 -20.52 -5.17 -11.19
N ASP A 170 -20.06 -4.75 -12.36
CA ASP A 170 -19.94 -5.67 -13.47
C ASP A 170 -18.52 -6.26 -13.45
N GLU A 171 -18.39 -7.44 -12.85
CA GLU A 171 -17.16 -8.19 -12.69
C GLU A 171 -16.32 -8.25 -13.99
N TRP A 172 -16.98 -8.33 -15.13
CA TRP A 172 -16.35 -8.33 -16.45
C TRP A 172 -15.69 -6.99 -16.83
N VAL A 173 -16.25 -5.88 -16.41
CA VAL A 173 -15.69 -4.54 -16.66
C VAL A 173 -14.51 -4.33 -15.73
N GLU A 174 -14.65 -4.72 -14.47
CA GLU A 174 -13.61 -4.64 -13.46
C GLU A 174 -12.36 -5.44 -13.88
N ASP A 175 -12.52 -6.70 -14.27
CA ASP A 175 -11.41 -7.55 -14.74
C ASP A 175 -10.69 -6.97 -15.96
N ARG A 176 -11.45 -6.44 -16.92
CA ARG A 176 -10.87 -5.88 -18.14
C ARG A 176 -10.07 -4.61 -17.88
N GLN A 177 -10.55 -3.75 -17.01
CA GLN A 177 -9.86 -2.50 -16.66
C GLN A 177 -8.63 -2.79 -15.80
N THR A 178 -8.73 -3.69 -14.84
CA THR A 178 -7.62 -4.15 -14.02
C THR A 178 -6.50 -4.74 -14.88
N ASN A 179 -6.83 -5.62 -15.83
CA ASN A 179 -5.85 -6.18 -16.75
C ASN A 179 -5.18 -5.13 -17.65
N LYS A 180 -5.92 -4.11 -18.09
CA LYS A 180 -5.32 -3.01 -18.87
C LYS A 180 -4.29 -2.23 -18.06
N ILE A 181 -4.60 -1.87 -16.81
CA ILE A 181 -3.65 -1.19 -15.92
C ILE A 181 -2.45 -2.08 -15.62
N TRP A 182 -2.67 -3.36 -15.35
CA TRP A 182 -1.60 -4.32 -15.14
C TRP A 182 -0.63 -4.38 -16.34
N GLU A 183 -1.14 -4.45 -17.57
CA GLU A 183 -0.29 -4.43 -18.78
C GLU A 183 0.54 -3.14 -18.87
N ILE A 184 -0.04 -1.99 -18.54
CA ILE A 184 0.67 -0.70 -18.54
C ILE A 184 1.77 -0.70 -17.48
N VAL A 185 1.46 -1.13 -16.26
CA VAL A 185 2.44 -1.20 -15.16
C VAL A 185 3.59 -2.12 -15.51
N CYS A 186 3.32 -3.34 -15.99
CA CYS A 186 4.37 -4.29 -16.41
C CYS A 186 5.28 -3.69 -17.49
N LYS A 187 4.70 -3.02 -18.48
CA LYS A 187 5.46 -2.33 -19.53
C LYS A 187 6.34 -1.22 -18.99
N LEU A 188 5.82 -0.37 -18.10
CA LEU A 188 6.57 0.74 -17.51
C LEU A 188 7.72 0.22 -16.64
N VAL A 189 7.46 -0.75 -15.77
CA VAL A 189 8.48 -1.41 -14.94
C VAL A 189 9.56 -2.05 -15.81
N TRP A 190 9.17 -2.79 -16.86
CA TRP A 190 10.13 -3.40 -17.80
C TRP A 190 11.00 -2.36 -18.51
N ASN A 191 10.44 -1.22 -18.92
CA ASN A 191 11.20 -0.13 -19.52
C ASN A 191 12.23 0.44 -18.53
N MET A 192 11.86 0.65 -17.28
CA MET A 192 12.77 1.13 -16.23
C MET A 192 13.92 0.15 -15.98
N ILE A 193 13.63 -1.16 -15.93
CA ILE A 193 14.66 -2.22 -15.82
C ILE A 193 15.64 -2.13 -16.99
N ARG A 194 15.16 -1.97 -18.21
CA ARG A 194 16.01 -1.87 -19.42
C ARG A 194 16.83 -0.60 -19.48
N GLU A 195 16.29 0.51 -19.02
CA GLU A 195 17.00 1.80 -18.94
C GLU A 195 18.01 1.79 -17.81
N ASN A 196 17.74 1.03 -16.77
CA ASN A 196 18.58 0.82 -15.59
C ASN A 196 19.18 2.14 -15.03
N PRO A 197 18.35 3.14 -14.67
CA PRO A 197 18.82 4.44 -14.23
C PRO A 197 19.63 4.36 -12.93
N ASP A 198 19.35 3.36 -12.09
CA ASP A 198 19.96 3.17 -10.77
C ASP A 198 21.23 2.29 -10.85
N GLY A 199 21.54 1.72 -12.01
CA GLY A 199 22.74 0.91 -12.23
C GLY A 199 22.73 -0.43 -11.48
N LEU A 200 21.54 -0.99 -11.23
CA LEU A 200 21.38 -2.29 -10.58
C LEU A 200 21.83 -3.44 -11.48
N ASP A 201 22.30 -4.51 -10.87
CA ASP A 201 22.73 -5.72 -11.60
C ASP A 201 21.55 -6.68 -11.78
N TYR A 202 20.70 -6.38 -12.78
CA TYR A 202 19.55 -7.22 -13.12
C TYR A 202 19.96 -8.56 -13.70
N ASP A 203 19.15 -9.62 -13.45
CA ASP A 203 19.38 -10.92 -14.05
C ASP A 203 19.39 -10.79 -15.59
N PRO A 204 20.49 -11.17 -16.28
CA PRO A 204 20.59 -11.06 -17.73
C PRO A 204 19.61 -11.96 -18.49
N CYS A 205 18.98 -12.92 -17.82
CA CYS A 205 17.95 -13.78 -18.38
C CYS A 205 16.54 -13.23 -18.20
N LEU A 206 16.37 -12.14 -17.42
CA LEU A 206 15.07 -11.55 -17.13
C LEU A 206 14.41 -11.03 -18.42
N THR A 207 13.13 -11.31 -18.58
CA THR A 207 12.31 -10.92 -19.73
C THR A 207 11.07 -10.13 -19.31
N GLU A 208 10.40 -9.45 -20.25
CA GLU A 208 9.12 -8.81 -20.00
C GLU A 208 8.04 -9.80 -19.53
N ASP A 209 8.08 -11.04 -20.02
CA ASP A 209 7.13 -12.08 -19.62
C ASP A 209 7.35 -12.50 -18.15
N ASP A 210 8.60 -12.47 -17.65
CA ASP A 210 8.89 -12.72 -16.25
C ASP A 210 8.30 -11.61 -15.37
N ILE A 211 8.42 -10.33 -15.77
CA ILE A 211 7.78 -9.22 -15.06
C ILE A 211 6.26 -9.39 -14.99
N ARG A 212 5.64 -9.90 -16.05
CA ARG A 212 4.19 -10.21 -16.09
C ARG A 212 3.79 -11.35 -15.16
N LEU A 213 4.71 -12.23 -14.80
CA LEU A 213 4.47 -13.31 -13.83
C LEU A 213 4.70 -12.82 -12.38
N ILE A 214 5.65 -11.92 -12.17
CA ILE A 214 5.98 -11.35 -10.85
C ILE A 214 4.87 -10.36 -10.43
N ILE A 215 4.53 -9.40 -11.28
CA ILE A 215 3.46 -8.44 -11.01
C ILE A 215 2.14 -9.07 -11.43
N THR A 216 1.31 -9.46 -10.45
CA THR A 216 0.00 -10.08 -10.72
C THR A 216 -1.13 -9.06 -10.60
N PRO A 217 -2.17 -9.12 -11.45
CA PRO A 217 -3.26 -8.15 -11.41
C PRO A 217 -4.09 -8.23 -10.13
N GLU A 218 -4.23 -9.42 -9.53
CA GLU A 218 -5.09 -9.64 -8.36
C GLU A 218 -4.43 -9.24 -7.04
N TYR A 219 -3.10 -9.26 -6.97
CA TYR A 219 -2.38 -8.96 -5.74
C TYR A 219 -1.54 -7.68 -5.84
N SER A 220 -0.69 -7.57 -6.87
CA SER A 220 0.29 -6.48 -6.93
C SER A 220 -0.36 -5.10 -7.12
N LEU A 221 -1.48 -5.02 -7.85
CA LEU A 221 -2.22 -3.76 -8.00
C LEU A 221 -3.00 -3.34 -6.73
N ASP A 222 -3.07 -4.21 -5.73
CA ASP A 222 -3.70 -3.92 -4.43
C ASP A 222 -2.67 -3.70 -3.32
N HIS A 223 -1.52 -4.41 -3.37
CA HIS A 223 -0.62 -4.54 -2.22
C HIS A 223 0.86 -4.23 -2.50
N ASP A 224 1.35 -4.37 -3.76
CA ASP A 224 2.77 -4.18 -4.07
C ASP A 224 3.10 -2.75 -4.52
N PHE A 225 2.33 -1.79 -4.04
CA PHE A 225 2.59 -0.37 -4.28
C PHE A 225 2.20 0.50 -3.09
N TYR A 226 2.76 1.70 -3.06
CA TYR A 226 2.33 2.78 -2.18
C TYR A 226 2.33 4.11 -2.95
N ILE A 227 1.66 5.12 -2.40
CA ILE A 227 1.74 6.50 -2.89
C ILE A 227 2.79 7.25 -2.07
N ASN A 228 3.71 7.93 -2.74
CA ASN A 228 4.70 8.77 -2.07
C ASN A 228 4.16 10.19 -1.77
N GLU A 229 4.94 11.00 -1.08
CA GLU A 229 4.58 12.37 -0.71
C GLU A 229 4.31 13.31 -1.91
N ASN A 230 4.80 12.97 -3.09
CA ASN A 230 4.57 13.72 -4.34
C ASN A 230 3.29 13.27 -5.06
N GLY A 231 2.64 12.22 -4.60
CA GLY A 231 1.47 11.62 -5.24
C GLY A 231 1.81 10.59 -6.33
N ASP A 232 3.09 10.21 -6.48
CA ASP A 232 3.49 9.18 -7.44
C ASP A 232 3.22 7.79 -6.88
N VAL A 233 2.93 6.87 -7.78
CA VAL A 233 2.83 5.43 -7.48
C VAL A 233 4.23 4.83 -7.42
N VAL A 234 4.56 4.15 -6.34
CA VAL A 234 5.82 3.43 -6.20
C VAL A 234 5.53 1.95 -6.06
N PHE A 235 5.82 1.18 -7.10
CA PHE A 235 5.80 -0.28 -7.06
C PHE A 235 7.08 -0.81 -6.42
N PHE A 236 6.99 -1.97 -5.78
CA PHE A 236 8.15 -2.65 -5.23
C PHE A 236 8.12 -4.14 -5.55
N ILE A 237 9.31 -4.69 -5.80
CA ILE A 237 9.54 -6.09 -6.14
C ILE A 237 10.69 -6.61 -5.28
N LEU A 238 10.58 -7.85 -4.80
CA LEU A 238 11.67 -8.51 -4.11
C LEU A 238 12.89 -8.63 -5.04
N SER A 239 14.05 -8.19 -4.60
CA SER A 239 15.27 -8.15 -5.40
C SER A 239 15.63 -9.52 -6.00
N ARG A 240 15.42 -10.60 -5.25
CA ARG A 240 15.68 -11.98 -5.68
C ARG A 240 14.89 -12.41 -6.92
N GLU A 241 13.82 -11.70 -7.27
CA GLU A 241 12.99 -12.02 -8.43
C GLU A 241 13.50 -11.38 -9.71
N ILE A 242 14.33 -10.33 -9.60
CA ILE A 242 14.75 -9.52 -10.75
C ILE A 242 16.24 -9.20 -10.83
N LEU A 243 17.00 -9.36 -9.75
CA LEU A 243 18.45 -9.12 -9.73
C LEU A 243 19.24 -10.43 -9.79
N THR A 244 20.54 -10.31 -10.09
CA THR A 244 21.47 -11.41 -9.90
C THR A 244 21.52 -11.83 -8.42
N GLU A 245 21.88 -13.07 -8.13
CA GLU A 245 21.94 -13.62 -6.77
C GLU A 245 22.80 -12.74 -5.84
N GLU A 246 23.98 -12.30 -6.31
CA GLU A 246 24.89 -11.43 -5.56
C GLU A 246 24.28 -10.05 -5.25
N ALA A 247 23.64 -9.43 -6.23
CA ALA A 247 22.99 -8.12 -6.05
C ALA A 247 21.73 -8.20 -5.18
N ALA A 248 21.01 -9.32 -5.25
CA ALA A 248 19.79 -9.53 -4.48
C ALA A 248 20.07 -9.64 -2.97
N GLU A 249 21.18 -10.29 -2.56
CA GLU A 249 21.59 -10.39 -1.15
C GLU A 249 21.87 -9.00 -0.52
N GLU A 250 22.32 -8.04 -1.32
CA GLU A 250 22.66 -6.69 -0.84
C GLU A 250 21.47 -5.71 -0.89
N THR A 251 20.49 -5.94 -1.78
CA THR A 251 19.47 -4.94 -2.11
C THR A 251 18.14 -5.17 -1.35
N GLY A 252 17.73 -6.41 -1.13
CA GLY A 252 16.45 -6.76 -0.50
C GLY A 252 15.23 -6.47 -1.38
N ILE A 253 14.87 -5.19 -1.57
CA ILE A 253 13.69 -4.76 -2.34
C ILE A 253 14.07 -3.68 -3.35
N VAL A 254 13.54 -3.79 -4.57
CA VAL A 254 13.70 -2.80 -5.65
C VAL A 254 12.40 -2.04 -5.84
N THR A 255 12.49 -0.71 -5.99
CA THR A 255 11.33 0.16 -6.18
C THR A 255 11.31 0.80 -7.56
N PHE A 256 10.10 0.94 -8.12
CA PHE A 256 9.84 1.55 -9.43
C PHE A 256 8.84 2.69 -9.24
N ARG A 257 9.31 3.93 -9.43
CA ARG A 257 8.46 5.11 -9.32
C ARG A 257 7.80 5.41 -10.66
N ILE A 258 6.48 5.47 -10.67
CA ILE A 258 5.65 5.79 -11.83
C ILE A 258 4.81 7.02 -11.49
N THR A 259 4.88 8.06 -12.29
CA THR A 259 4.02 9.24 -12.11
C THR A 259 2.60 8.96 -12.62
N LEU A 260 1.61 9.66 -12.08
CA LEU A 260 0.25 9.56 -12.59
C LEU A 260 0.14 10.02 -14.06
N GLU A 261 0.99 10.97 -14.49
CA GLU A 261 1.06 11.44 -15.88
C GLU A 261 1.53 10.31 -16.81
N GLU A 262 2.55 9.54 -16.42
CA GLU A 262 3.02 8.38 -17.21
C GLU A 262 1.96 7.29 -17.33
N LEU A 263 1.17 7.07 -16.27
CA LEU A 263 0.05 6.14 -16.33
C LEU A 263 -1.06 6.64 -17.25
N ASP A 264 -1.40 7.92 -17.19
CA ASP A 264 -2.43 8.55 -18.05
C ASP A 264 -2.03 8.53 -19.52
N ASP A 265 -0.76 8.79 -19.83
CA ASP A 265 -0.25 8.82 -21.21
C ASP A 265 -0.30 7.45 -21.91
N GLU A 266 -0.23 6.36 -21.14
CA GLU A 266 -0.29 4.99 -21.65
C GLU A 266 -1.72 4.40 -21.68
N MET A 267 -2.70 5.07 -21.04
CA MET A 267 -4.12 4.65 -21.02
C MET A 267 -4.86 5.00 -22.29
#